data_5086a02715552e0306242aebe88e00f8
#
_entry.id   5086a02715552e0306242aebe88e00f8
#
_cell.length_a   1.000
_cell.length_b   1.000
_cell.length_c   1.000
_cell.angle_alpha   90.00
_cell.angle_beta   90.00
_cell.angle_gamma   90.00
#
_symmetry.space_group_name_H-M   'P 1'
#
loop_
_entity.id
_entity.type
_entity.pdbx_description
1 polymer ?
#
loop_
_entity_poly.entity_id
_entity_poly.type
_entity_poly.pdbx_seq_one_letter_code
_entity_poly.pdbx_strand_id
1 'polypeptide(L)'
;SSGCQFYIVQGKKYNENELNQMERALGQKAMQARFDQLVQENKDSIKAMRINRDQAGLQALQDKLVKTVETEFKDKQSVKMPEQMRKDYMEIGGTPFLDNEYTVFGEVVDGLDVIDKIAAVETNPGDRPKTDIKMKVKIK
;
A
#
# COMPACT_ATOMS: atom_id res chain seq x y z
N SER A 1 -8.71 -10.27 0.45
CA SER A 1 -9.58 -9.92 1.58
C SER A 1 -9.91 -11.15 2.39
N SER A 2 -9.90 -11.03 3.70
CA SER A 2 -10.36 -12.07 4.61
C SER A 2 -11.90 -12.10 4.60
N GLY A 3 -12.52 -13.25 4.36
CA GLY A 3 -13.98 -13.38 4.27
C GLY A 3 -14.72 -13.20 5.61
N CYS A 4 -13.99 -12.99 6.72
CA CYS A 4 -14.56 -12.90 8.07
C CYS A 4 -14.06 -11.67 8.86
N GLN A 5 -13.31 -10.80 8.25
CA GLN A 5 -12.77 -9.60 8.90
C GLN A 5 -13.04 -8.36 8.06
N PHE A 6 -13.41 -7.30 8.73
CA PHE A 6 -13.47 -5.96 8.17
C PHE A 6 -12.93 -4.96 9.20
N TYR A 7 -12.58 -3.79 8.76
CA TYR A 7 -12.25 -2.69 9.65
C TYR A 7 -12.95 -1.41 9.22
N ILE A 8 -13.14 -0.52 10.19
CA ILE A 8 -13.70 0.81 9.95
C ILE A 8 -12.53 1.77 9.91
N VAL A 9 -12.42 2.53 8.83
CA VAL A 9 -11.34 3.50 8.66
C VAL A 9 -11.55 4.66 9.63
N GLN A 10 -10.57 4.86 10.51
CA GLN A 10 -10.38 6.13 11.20
C GLN A 10 -9.28 6.88 10.45
N GLY A 11 -9.67 7.76 9.55
CA GLY A 11 -8.72 8.53 8.75
C GLY A 11 -8.07 9.64 9.58
N LYS A 12 -6.80 9.94 9.27
CA LYS A 12 -6.14 11.17 9.73
C LYS A 12 -6.00 12.15 8.58
N LYS A 13 -5.89 13.44 8.90
CA LYS A 13 -5.51 14.46 7.93
C LYS A 13 -4.01 14.41 7.71
N TYR A 14 -3.61 14.63 6.47
CA TYR A 14 -2.22 14.60 6.04
C TYR A 14 -1.77 15.99 5.64
N ASN A 15 -0.52 16.31 5.91
CA ASN A 15 0.11 17.49 5.33
C ASN A 15 0.78 17.16 3.99
N GLU A 16 1.16 18.19 3.26
CA GLU A 16 1.75 18.04 1.92
C GLU A 16 3.04 17.20 1.92
N ASN A 17 3.89 17.36 2.95
CA ASN A 17 5.12 16.59 3.07
C ASN A 17 4.85 15.09 3.29
N GLU A 18 3.86 14.76 4.11
CA GLU A 18 3.45 13.37 4.35
C GLU A 18 2.92 12.74 3.05
N LEU A 19 2.09 13.46 2.29
CA LEU A 19 1.59 12.98 1.00
C LEU A 19 2.71 12.81 -0.03
N ASN A 20 3.68 13.71 -0.08
CA ASN A 20 4.85 13.59 -0.94
C ASN A 20 5.71 12.36 -0.56
N GLN A 21 5.86 12.06 0.72
CA GLN A 21 6.56 10.85 1.16
C GLN A 21 5.81 9.58 0.77
N MET A 22 4.47 9.58 0.89
CA MET A 22 3.63 8.46 0.45
C MET A 22 3.72 8.23 -1.06
N GLU A 23 3.66 9.28 -1.87
CA GLU A 23 3.82 9.17 -3.32
C GLU A 23 5.17 8.55 -3.69
N ARG A 24 6.25 8.94 -3.00
CA ARG A 24 7.56 8.32 -3.20
C ARG A 24 7.56 6.84 -2.82
N ALA A 25 6.96 6.49 -1.69
CA ALA A 25 6.87 5.09 -1.24
C ALA A 25 6.03 4.24 -2.21
N LEU A 26 4.91 4.76 -2.70
CA LEU A 26 4.09 4.11 -3.72
C LEU A 26 4.85 3.93 -5.04
N GLY A 27 5.60 4.94 -5.46
CA GLY A 27 6.46 4.86 -6.64
C GLY A 27 7.53 3.77 -6.49
N GLN A 28 8.20 3.70 -5.35
CA GLN A 28 9.18 2.65 -5.06
C GLN A 28 8.54 1.25 -5.04
N LYS A 29 7.37 1.10 -4.42
CA LYS A 29 6.61 -0.17 -4.41
C LYS A 29 6.24 -0.60 -5.84
N ALA A 30 5.79 0.34 -6.68
CA ALA A 30 5.46 0.07 -8.07
C ALA A 30 6.68 -0.33 -8.90
N MET A 31 7.82 0.34 -8.71
CA MET A 31 9.10 -0.03 -9.35
C MET A 31 9.55 -1.43 -8.93
N GLN A 32 9.47 -1.75 -7.64
CA GLN A 32 9.82 -3.07 -7.13
C GLN A 32 8.90 -4.16 -7.70
N ALA A 33 7.61 -3.94 -7.71
CA ALA A 33 6.64 -4.88 -8.28
C ALA A 33 6.91 -5.14 -9.79
N ARG A 34 7.27 -4.10 -10.53
CA ARG A 34 7.64 -4.24 -11.95
C ARG A 34 8.94 -5.02 -12.13
N PHE A 35 9.94 -4.76 -11.28
CA PHE A 35 11.19 -5.50 -11.29
C PHE A 35 10.93 -6.99 -11.00
N ASP A 36 10.15 -7.31 -9.98
CA ASP A 36 9.80 -8.68 -9.62
C ASP A 36 9.06 -9.39 -10.77
N GLN A 37 8.17 -8.69 -11.47
CA GLN A 37 7.50 -9.20 -12.67
C GLN A 37 8.52 -9.53 -13.77
N LEU A 38 9.46 -8.62 -14.06
CA LEU A 38 10.50 -8.86 -15.07
C LEU A 38 11.41 -10.03 -14.68
N VAL A 39 11.71 -10.20 -13.38
CA VAL A 39 12.45 -11.37 -12.88
C VAL A 39 11.67 -12.66 -13.14
N GLN A 40 10.36 -12.68 -12.92
CA GLN A 40 9.53 -13.85 -13.21
C GLN A 40 9.47 -14.15 -14.72
N GLU A 41 9.34 -13.12 -15.56
CA GLU A 41 9.36 -13.27 -17.02
C GLU A 41 10.68 -13.88 -17.55
N ASN A 42 11.81 -13.61 -16.85
CA ASN A 42 13.14 -14.11 -17.19
C ASN A 42 13.58 -15.33 -16.36
N LYS A 43 12.67 -15.95 -15.62
CA LYS A 43 12.96 -17.04 -14.66
C LYS A 43 13.77 -18.20 -15.28
N ASP A 44 13.44 -18.63 -16.47
CA ASP A 44 14.10 -19.75 -17.13
C ASP A 44 15.54 -19.40 -17.55
N SER A 45 15.75 -18.19 -18.06
CA SER A 45 17.08 -17.66 -18.38
C SER A 45 17.94 -17.55 -17.14
N ILE A 46 17.40 -17.03 -16.04
CA ILE A 46 18.09 -16.93 -14.74
C ILE A 46 18.48 -18.32 -14.23
N LYS A 47 17.58 -19.30 -14.35
CA LYS A 47 17.84 -20.69 -13.95
C LYS A 47 18.96 -21.30 -14.78
N ALA A 48 18.94 -21.13 -16.10
CA ALA A 48 19.98 -21.62 -16.99
C ALA A 48 21.36 -21.02 -16.68
N MET A 49 21.43 -19.71 -16.49
CA MET A 49 22.67 -19.00 -16.10
C MET A 49 23.21 -19.48 -14.75
N ARG A 50 22.35 -19.74 -13.76
CA ARG A 50 22.76 -20.29 -12.46
C ARG A 50 23.32 -21.69 -12.58
N ILE A 51 22.70 -22.57 -13.38
CA ILE A 51 23.20 -23.94 -13.64
C ILE A 51 24.58 -23.90 -14.30
N ASN A 52 24.75 -23.01 -15.28
CA ASN A 52 26.01 -22.84 -16.01
C ASN A 52 27.06 -22.01 -15.24
N ARG A 53 26.74 -21.54 -14.03
CA ARG A 53 27.60 -20.66 -13.22
C ARG A 53 28.02 -19.37 -13.95
N ASP A 54 27.17 -18.89 -14.84
CA ASP A 54 27.38 -17.66 -15.62
C ASP A 54 27.06 -16.42 -14.78
N GLN A 55 28.00 -16.03 -13.91
CA GLN A 55 27.86 -14.84 -13.06
C GLN A 55 27.82 -13.54 -13.88
N ALA A 56 28.57 -13.48 -14.97
CA ALA A 56 28.58 -12.29 -15.84
C ALA A 56 27.24 -12.10 -16.55
N GLY A 57 26.65 -13.17 -17.06
CA GLY A 57 25.31 -13.14 -17.64
C GLY A 57 24.24 -12.75 -16.64
N LEU A 58 24.30 -13.26 -15.40
CA LEU A 58 23.36 -12.88 -14.34
C LEU A 58 23.46 -11.39 -14.00
N GLN A 59 24.68 -10.85 -13.88
CA GLN A 59 24.88 -9.42 -13.60
C GLN A 59 24.36 -8.56 -14.77
N ALA A 60 24.71 -8.91 -16.00
CA ALA A 60 24.26 -8.18 -17.18
C ALA A 60 22.72 -8.19 -17.32
N LEU A 61 22.07 -9.30 -16.99
CA LEU A 61 20.62 -9.39 -16.99
C LEU A 61 20.03 -8.50 -15.89
N GLN A 62 20.58 -8.54 -14.68
CA GLN A 62 20.12 -7.68 -13.56
C GLN A 62 20.22 -6.21 -13.94
N ASP A 63 21.35 -5.75 -14.48
CA ASP A 63 21.57 -4.38 -14.90
C ASP A 63 20.57 -3.96 -16.00
N LYS A 64 20.29 -4.87 -16.94
CA LYS A 64 19.27 -4.67 -17.97
C LYS A 64 17.88 -4.49 -17.36
N LEU A 65 17.48 -5.35 -16.42
CA LEU A 65 16.16 -5.27 -15.78
C LEU A 65 16.01 -3.99 -14.98
N VAL A 66 17.01 -3.60 -14.19
CA VAL A 66 17.05 -2.33 -13.45
C VAL A 66 16.87 -1.16 -14.40
N LYS A 67 17.68 -1.09 -15.47
CA LYS A 67 17.61 -0.02 -16.49
C LYS A 67 16.26 0.04 -17.17
N THR A 68 15.63 -1.12 -17.43
CA THR A 68 14.29 -1.18 -18.01
C THR A 68 13.27 -0.53 -17.08
N VAL A 69 13.27 -0.90 -15.77
CA VAL A 69 12.38 -0.31 -14.78
C VAL A 69 12.63 1.18 -14.66
N GLU A 70 13.88 1.62 -14.52
CA GLU A 70 14.23 3.04 -14.44
C GLU A 70 13.72 3.83 -15.65
N THR A 71 13.84 3.27 -16.86
CA THR A 71 13.36 3.92 -18.09
C THR A 71 11.83 4.00 -18.11
N GLU A 72 11.14 2.91 -17.79
CA GLU A 72 9.67 2.87 -17.74
C GLU A 72 9.08 3.86 -16.72
N PHE A 73 9.79 4.11 -15.61
CA PHE A 73 9.33 5.01 -14.55
C PHE A 73 9.88 6.44 -14.66
N LYS A 74 10.86 6.70 -15.52
CA LYS A 74 11.41 8.04 -15.76
C LYS A 74 10.40 8.95 -16.45
N ASP A 75 9.64 8.41 -17.41
CA ASP A 75 8.60 9.14 -18.16
C ASP A 75 7.24 9.10 -17.44
N LYS A 76 7.00 8.09 -16.63
CA LYS A 76 5.87 8.05 -15.69
C LYS A 76 6.30 8.80 -14.43
N GLN A 77 6.21 10.13 -14.48
CA GLN A 77 6.33 10.94 -13.26
C GLN A 77 5.67 10.18 -12.11
N SER A 78 6.49 9.79 -11.13
CA SER A 78 6.13 9.08 -9.91
C SER A 78 4.62 9.00 -9.66
N VAL A 79 4.09 7.85 -9.28
CA VAL A 79 2.67 7.66 -8.97
C VAL A 79 2.18 8.86 -8.17
N LYS A 80 1.73 9.90 -8.87
CA LYS A 80 1.19 11.12 -8.26
C LYS A 80 -0.27 10.89 -7.97
N MET A 81 -0.66 11.21 -6.76
CA MET A 81 -2.08 11.26 -6.43
C MET A 81 -2.74 12.38 -7.25
N PRO A 82 -3.96 12.17 -7.77
CA PRO A 82 -4.75 13.24 -8.35
C PRO A 82 -4.86 14.42 -7.38
N GLU A 83 -4.85 15.64 -7.90
CA GLU A 83 -4.87 16.84 -7.06
C GLU A 83 -6.09 16.90 -6.14
N GLN A 84 -7.25 16.46 -6.62
CA GLN A 84 -8.46 16.37 -5.81
C GLN A 84 -8.28 15.40 -4.64
N MET A 85 -7.71 14.23 -4.88
CA MET A 85 -7.43 13.23 -3.83
C MET A 85 -6.47 13.78 -2.78
N ARG A 86 -5.44 14.54 -3.19
CA ARG A 86 -4.54 15.20 -2.24
C ARG A 86 -5.28 16.20 -1.35
N LYS A 87 -6.16 17.02 -1.93
CA LYS A 87 -7.02 17.95 -1.16
C LYS A 87 -7.91 17.22 -0.17
N ASP A 88 -8.56 16.14 -0.62
CA ASP A 88 -9.43 15.34 0.24
C ASP A 88 -8.66 14.76 1.43
N TYR A 89 -7.45 14.24 1.23
CA TYR A 89 -6.60 13.76 2.33
C TYR A 89 -6.12 14.86 3.28
N MET A 90 -5.94 16.08 2.79
CA MET A 90 -5.56 17.23 3.63
C MET A 90 -6.75 17.80 4.41
N GLU A 91 -7.93 17.84 3.82
CA GLU A 91 -9.12 18.51 4.38
C GLU A 91 -10.00 17.56 5.19
N ILE A 92 -10.27 16.38 4.64
CA ILE A 92 -11.16 15.37 5.23
C ILE A 92 -10.34 14.34 6.00
N GLY A 93 -9.25 13.88 5.41
CA GLY A 93 -8.42 12.81 5.92
C GLY A 93 -8.74 11.46 5.25
N GLY A 94 -8.08 10.41 5.72
CA GLY A 94 -8.28 9.07 5.16
C GLY A 94 -7.10 8.15 5.44
N THR A 95 -6.97 7.11 4.61
CA THR A 95 -5.92 6.08 4.71
C THR A 95 -5.36 5.77 3.32
N PRO A 96 -4.56 6.67 2.73
CA PRO A 96 -4.09 6.55 1.34
C PRO A 96 -3.33 5.26 1.03
N PHE A 97 -2.71 4.63 2.03
CA PHE A 97 -1.98 3.37 1.86
C PHE A 97 -2.89 2.14 1.66
N LEU A 98 -4.20 2.31 1.81
CA LEU A 98 -5.19 1.25 1.60
C LEU A 98 -5.89 1.37 0.25
N ASP A 99 -5.69 2.47 -0.46
CA ASP A 99 -6.27 2.70 -1.77
C ASP A 99 -5.82 1.62 -2.76
N ASN A 100 -6.76 1.06 -3.49
CA ASN A 100 -6.57 -0.03 -4.44
C ASN A 100 -6.08 -1.37 -3.85
N GLU A 101 -5.87 -1.47 -2.53
CA GLU A 101 -5.49 -2.72 -1.86
C GLU A 101 -6.71 -3.42 -1.25
N TYR A 102 -7.76 -2.67 -0.93
CA TYR A 102 -8.95 -3.19 -0.25
C TYR A 102 -10.24 -2.72 -0.92
N THR A 103 -11.29 -3.53 -0.78
CA THR A 103 -12.62 -3.18 -1.28
C THR A 103 -13.39 -2.38 -0.24
N VAL A 104 -13.83 -1.19 -0.62
CA VAL A 104 -14.79 -0.40 0.17
C VAL A 104 -16.18 -0.96 -0.09
N PHE A 105 -16.89 -1.35 0.96
CA PHE A 105 -18.23 -1.95 0.86
C PHE A 105 -19.29 -1.19 1.67
N GLY A 106 -18.92 -0.14 2.36
CA GLY A 106 -19.84 0.66 3.15
C GLY A 106 -19.21 1.95 3.65
N GLU A 107 -20.04 2.82 4.18
CA GLU A 107 -19.63 4.07 4.82
C GLU A 107 -20.31 4.22 6.19
N VAL A 108 -19.68 4.97 7.08
CA VAL A 108 -20.26 5.29 8.39
C VAL A 108 -21.21 6.48 8.21
N VAL A 109 -22.47 6.26 8.43
CA VAL A 109 -23.53 7.29 8.29
C VAL A 109 -23.83 8.02 9.59
N ASP A 110 -23.51 7.42 10.73
CA ASP A 110 -23.71 7.98 12.07
C ASP A 110 -22.74 7.35 13.08
N GLY A 111 -22.43 8.05 14.19
CA GLY A 111 -21.59 7.53 15.26
C GLY A 111 -20.08 7.63 15.03
N LEU A 112 -19.59 8.58 14.25
CA LEU A 112 -18.15 8.82 14.07
C LEU A 112 -17.42 9.05 15.40
N ASP A 113 -18.07 9.73 16.36
CA ASP A 113 -17.55 9.93 17.71
C ASP A 113 -17.36 8.61 18.50
N VAL A 114 -18.14 7.59 18.18
CA VAL A 114 -17.99 6.26 18.78
C VAL A 114 -16.72 5.59 18.25
N ILE A 115 -16.40 5.76 16.97
CA ILE A 115 -15.14 5.25 16.37
C ILE A 115 -13.94 5.89 17.08
N ASP A 116 -13.98 7.20 17.28
CA ASP A 116 -12.91 7.92 17.98
C ASP A 116 -12.75 7.44 19.45
N LYS A 117 -13.84 7.20 20.14
CA LYS A 117 -13.81 6.63 21.49
C LYS A 117 -13.21 5.22 21.52
N ILE A 118 -13.54 4.38 20.53
CA ILE A 118 -12.97 3.05 20.40
C ILE A 118 -11.46 3.12 20.10
N ALA A 119 -11.06 4.00 19.21
CA ALA A 119 -9.65 4.18 18.85
C ALA A 119 -8.81 4.76 20.01
N ALA A 120 -9.42 5.49 20.93
CA ALA A 120 -8.75 6.10 22.09
C ALA A 120 -8.60 5.16 23.29
N VAL A 121 -9.12 3.93 23.25
CA VAL A 121 -9.01 3.00 24.38
C VAL A 121 -7.58 2.51 24.59
N GLU A 122 -7.21 2.25 25.84
CA GLU A 122 -5.91 1.66 26.15
C GLU A 122 -5.77 0.25 25.56
N THR A 123 -4.63 0.02 24.93
CA THR A 123 -4.32 -1.27 24.29
C THR A 123 -3.13 -1.96 24.95
N ASN A 124 -3.04 -3.27 24.72
CA ASN A 124 -1.86 -4.09 24.97
C ASN A 124 -0.92 -4.03 23.75
N PRO A 125 0.33 -4.55 23.85
CA PRO A 125 1.17 -4.78 22.68
C PRO A 125 0.42 -5.60 21.62
N GLY A 126 0.38 -5.10 20.36
CA GLY A 126 -0.42 -5.70 19.28
C GLY A 126 -1.83 -5.11 19.15
N ASP A 127 -2.04 -3.90 19.71
CA ASP A 127 -3.24 -3.07 19.53
C ASP A 127 -4.56 -3.67 20.03
N ARG A 128 -4.49 -4.75 20.82
CA ARG A 128 -5.68 -5.32 21.45
C ARG A 128 -6.12 -4.45 22.63
N PRO A 129 -7.38 -3.98 22.71
CA PRO A 129 -7.91 -3.26 23.85
C PRO A 129 -7.70 -4.03 25.16
N LYS A 130 -7.29 -3.34 26.24
CA LYS A 130 -7.14 -3.95 27.58
C LYS A 130 -8.48 -4.41 28.14
N THR A 131 -9.54 -3.71 27.80
CA THR A 131 -10.93 -4.05 28.16
C THR A 131 -11.68 -4.37 26.87
N ASP A 132 -12.37 -5.51 26.84
CA ASP A 132 -13.11 -5.96 25.66
C ASP A 132 -14.22 -4.98 25.29
N ILE A 133 -14.24 -4.55 24.02
CA ILE A 133 -15.29 -3.71 23.46
C ILE A 133 -16.36 -4.63 22.87
N LYS A 134 -17.56 -4.59 23.44
CA LYS A 134 -18.68 -5.38 22.96
C LYS A 134 -19.40 -4.68 21.83
N MET A 135 -19.56 -5.34 20.70
CA MET A 135 -20.38 -4.86 19.59
C MET A 135 -21.44 -5.87 19.20
N LYS A 136 -22.50 -5.41 18.55
CA LYS A 136 -23.54 -6.26 17.94
C LYS A 136 -23.69 -5.84 16.50
N VAL A 137 -23.58 -6.80 15.60
CA VAL A 137 -23.84 -6.61 14.17
C VAL A 137 -25.24 -7.10 13.85
N LYS A 138 -26.04 -6.28 13.17
CA LYS A 138 -27.38 -6.61 12.69
C LYS A 138 -27.47 -6.20 11.23
N ILE A 139 -28.03 -7.08 10.42
CA ILE A 139 -28.42 -6.78 9.04
C ILE A 139 -29.84 -6.25 9.09
N LYS A 140 -30.10 -5.13 8.41
CA LYS A 140 -31.43 -4.56 8.27
C LYS A 140 -32.10 -5.10 7.03
#